data_576a185558b660077b9f5e78de490b56
#
_entry.id   576a185558b660077b9f5e78de490b56
#
_cell.length_a   1.000
_cell.length_b   1.000
_cell.length_c   1.000
_cell.angle_alpha   90.00
_cell.angle_beta   90.00
_cell.angle_gamma   90.00
#
_symmetry.space_group_name_H-M   'P 1'
#
loop_
_entity.id
_entity.type
_entity.pdbx_description
1 polymer ?
#
loop_
_entity_poly.entity_id
_entity_poly.type
_entity_poly.pdbx_seq_one_letter_code
_entity_poly.pdbx_strand_id
1 'polypeptide(L)'
;NRIADIDMQRLDWRGAFRVFEQMRTLDPNHSLPRRQLIAINLRLSQDAAAIGELDAYIALLENAGKRTEAIQFTRELVAEEPKRTDIRKRLADLFVRNGERLNAVRELDTLADALLNAGDHLGAIAMVQAIVSLNPPNVADYETALEQLRGK
;
A
#
# COMPACT_ATOMS: atom_id res chain seq x y z
N ASN A 1 3.20 7.56 -21.67
CA ASN A 1 2.96 6.81 -22.91
C ASN A 1 1.66 7.25 -23.58
N ARG A 2 1.78 7.81 -24.78
CA ARG A 2 0.65 8.44 -25.47
C ARG A 2 -0.41 7.43 -25.94
N ILE A 3 0.02 6.26 -26.40
CA ILE A 3 -0.91 5.21 -26.86
C ILE A 3 -1.72 4.68 -25.69
N ALA A 4 -1.07 4.41 -24.57
CA ALA A 4 -1.75 3.92 -23.37
C ALA A 4 -2.72 4.96 -22.82
N ASP A 5 -2.36 6.25 -22.84
CA ASP A 5 -3.24 7.32 -22.37
C ASP A 5 -4.52 7.40 -23.21
N ILE A 6 -4.42 7.25 -24.54
CA ILE A 6 -5.57 7.26 -25.43
C ILE A 6 -6.47 6.06 -25.13
N ASP A 7 -5.91 4.86 -24.96
CA ASP A 7 -6.66 3.66 -24.66
C ASP A 7 -7.40 3.79 -23.33
N MET A 8 -6.76 4.36 -22.31
CA MET A 8 -7.38 4.59 -21.01
C MET A 8 -8.53 5.61 -21.10
N GLN A 9 -8.37 6.66 -21.89
CA GLN A 9 -9.43 7.65 -22.11
C GLN A 9 -10.66 7.03 -22.76
N ARG A 10 -10.47 6.02 -23.61
CA ARG A 10 -11.54 5.30 -24.27
C ARG A 10 -12.07 4.13 -23.45
N LEU A 11 -11.59 3.97 -22.22
CA LEU A 11 -11.92 2.86 -21.34
C LEU A 11 -11.52 1.50 -21.93
N ASP A 12 -10.52 1.49 -22.83
CA ASP A 12 -9.94 0.25 -23.35
C ASP A 12 -8.83 -0.23 -22.43
N TRP A 13 -9.25 -0.71 -21.27
CA TRP A 13 -8.32 -1.15 -20.23
C TRP A 13 -7.47 -2.34 -20.65
N ARG A 14 -8.00 -3.22 -21.52
CA ARG A 14 -7.25 -4.40 -21.97
C ARG A 14 -6.10 -4.02 -22.87
N GLY A 15 -6.33 -3.08 -23.80
CA GLY A 15 -5.26 -2.58 -24.67
C GLY A 15 -4.19 -1.87 -23.88
N ALA A 16 -4.60 -0.99 -22.97
CA ALA A 16 -3.67 -0.29 -22.10
C ALA A 16 -2.86 -1.27 -21.24
N PHE A 17 -3.52 -2.30 -20.69
CA PHE A 17 -2.86 -3.33 -19.87
C PHE A 17 -1.73 -4.02 -20.65
N ARG A 18 -2.00 -4.41 -21.91
CA ARG A 18 -0.99 -5.07 -22.75
C ARG A 18 0.22 -4.17 -22.99
N VAL A 19 -0.03 -2.88 -23.26
CA VAL A 19 1.05 -1.92 -23.50
C VAL A 19 1.92 -1.81 -22.27
N PHE A 20 1.32 -1.68 -21.08
CA PHE A 20 2.08 -1.53 -19.85
C PHE A 20 2.80 -2.82 -19.44
N GLU A 21 2.22 -4.00 -19.75
CA GLU A 21 2.93 -5.27 -19.53
C GLU A 21 4.19 -5.36 -20.38
N GLN A 22 4.10 -4.95 -21.65
CA GLN A 22 5.24 -4.91 -22.55
C GLN A 22 6.32 -3.95 -22.04
N MET A 23 5.91 -2.76 -21.60
CA MET A 23 6.84 -1.76 -21.04
C MET A 23 7.53 -2.31 -19.80
N ARG A 24 6.80 -2.99 -18.92
CA ARG A 24 7.38 -3.61 -17.72
C ARG A 24 8.41 -4.67 -18.09
N THR A 25 8.12 -5.49 -19.11
CA THR A 25 9.02 -6.56 -19.56
C THR A 25 10.31 -5.98 -20.11
N LEU A 26 10.21 -4.86 -20.85
CA LEU A 26 11.39 -4.22 -21.45
C LEU A 26 12.23 -3.47 -20.43
N ASP A 27 11.61 -2.86 -19.43
CA ASP A 27 12.30 -2.12 -18.37
C ASP A 27 11.60 -2.34 -17.03
N PRO A 28 11.91 -3.44 -16.31
CA PRO A 28 11.26 -3.76 -15.04
C PRO A 28 11.43 -2.70 -13.94
N ASN A 29 12.46 -1.86 -14.05
CA ASN A 29 12.75 -0.83 -13.05
C ASN A 29 11.95 0.46 -13.28
N HIS A 30 11.26 0.58 -14.40
CA HIS A 30 10.50 1.78 -14.72
C HIS A 30 9.19 1.80 -13.94
N SER A 31 8.97 2.84 -13.13
CA SER A 31 7.83 2.90 -12.21
C SER A 31 6.49 3.14 -12.91
N LEU A 32 6.48 3.86 -14.04
CA LEU A 32 5.24 4.24 -14.71
C LEU A 32 4.40 3.04 -15.16
N PRO A 33 4.94 2.05 -15.90
CA PRO A 33 4.12 0.89 -16.26
C PRO A 33 3.65 0.10 -15.06
N ARG A 34 4.45 0.00 -14.00
CA ARG A 34 4.04 -0.67 -12.76
C ARG A 34 2.83 0.01 -12.14
N ARG A 35 2.89 1.35 -12.02
CA ARG A 35 1.79 2.14 -11.45
C ARG A 35 0.53 1.99 -12.28
N GLN A 36 0.65 2.05 -13.60
CA GLN A 36 -0.51 1.93 -14.48
C GLN A 36 -1.13 0.55 -14.45
N LEU A 37 -0.31 -0.51 -14.36
CA LEU A 37 -0.81 -1.87 -14.21
C LEU A 37 -1.59 -2.04 -12.91
N ILE A 38 -1.10 -1.46 -11.82
CA ILE A 38 -1.82 -1.50 -10.55
C ILE A 38 -3.17 -0.78 -10.69
N ALA A 39 -3.17 0.42 -11.26
CA ALA A 39 -4.39 1.20 -11.45
C ALA A 39 -5.41 0.47 -12.31
N ILE A 40 -4.97 -0.13 -13.41
CA ILE A 40 -5.86 -0.89 -14.31
C ILE A 40 -6.45 -2.09 -13.58
N ASN A 41 -5.63 -2.85 -12.85
CA ASN A 41 -6.11 -4.01 -12.10
C ASN A 41 -7.15 -3.62 -11.05
N LEU A 42 -6.95 -2.49 -10.37
CA LEU A 42 -7.93 -1.99 -9.40
C LEU A 42 -9.25 -1.62 -10.09
N ARG A 43 -9.20 -0.98 -11.26
CA ARG A 43 -10.41 -0.62 -12.00
C ARG A 43 -11.16 -1.83 -12.53
N LEU A 44 -10.45 -2.90 -12.84
CA LEU A 44 -11.05 -4.17 -13.29
C LEU A 44 -11.45 -5.07 -12.12
N SER A 45 -11.39 -4.56 -10.89
CA SER A 45 -11.69 -5.32 -9.68
C SER A 45 -10.78 -6.53 -9.50
N GLN A 46 -9.57 -6.48 -10.04
CA GLN A 46 -8.57 -7.52 -9.91
C GLN A 46 -7.58 -7.14 -8.79
N ASP A 47 -8.11 -7.03 -7.57
CA ASP A 47 -7.36 -6.51 -6.42
C ASP A 47 -6.14 -7.35 -6.10
N ALA A 48 -6.27 -8.69 -6.16
CA ALA A 48 -5.14 -9.58 -5.88
C ALA A 48 -4.00 -9.37 -6.88
N ALA A 49 -4.32 -9.17 -8.16
CA ALA A 49 -3.31 -8.90 -9.19
C ALA A 49 -2.65 -7.54 -8.96
N ALA A 50 -3.43 -6.53 -8.56
CA ALA A 50 -2.89 -5.20 -8.26
C ALA A 50 -1.90 -5.26 -7.09
N ILE A 51 -2.27 -5.92 -6.01
CA ILE A 51 -1.41 -6.06 -4.83
C ILE A 51 -0.19 -6.92 -5.14
N GLY A 52 -0.36 -7.98 -5.92
CA GLY A 52 0.77 -8.80 -6.38
C GLY A 52 1.78 -8.00 -7.18
N GLU A 53 1.32 -7.10 -8.06
CA GLU A 53 2.18 -6.23 -8.84
C GLU A 53 2.92 -5.23 -7.93
N LEU A 54 2.22 -4.67 -6.96
CA LEU A 54 2.83 -3.77 -5.98
C LEU A 54 3.91 -4.49 -5.16
N ASP A 55 3.59 -5.67 -4.63
CA ASP A 55 4.53 -6.43 -3.82
C ASP A 55 5.78 -6.81 -4.62
N ALA A 56 5.59 -7.19 -5.89
CA ALA A 56 6.72 -7.54 -6.77
C ALA A 56 7.63 -6.33 -7.01
N TYR A 57 7.04 -5.16 -7.23
CA TYR A 57 7.83 -3.96 -7.46
C TYR A 57 8.55 -3.50 -6.18
N ILE A 58 7.87 -3.56 -5.03
CA ILE A 58 8.52 -3.24 -3.75
C ILE A 58 9.74 -4.16 -3.53
N ALA A 59 9.57 -5.47 -3.75
CA ALA A 59 10.67 -6.42 -3.60
C ALA A 59 11.82 -6.12 -4.55
N LEU A 60 11.51 -5.78 -5.79
CA LEU A 60 12.52 -5.40 -6.78
C LEU A 60 13.33 -4.20 -6.30
N LEU A 61 12.67 -3.16 -5.82
CA LEU A 61 13.34 -1.95 -5.34
C LEU A 61 14.15 -2.21 -4.07
N GLU A 62 13.60 -2.97 -3.12
CA GLU A 62 14.32 -3.30 -1.89
C GLU A 62 15.58 -4.12 -2.19
N ASN A 63 15.48 -5.10 -3.09
CA ASN A 63 16.63 -5.91 -3.49
C ASN A 63 17.71 -5.09 -4.19
N ALA A 64 17.31 -4.00 -4.84
CA ALA A 64 18.24 -3.08 -5.49
C ALA A 64 18.80 -2.01 -4.53
N GLY A 65 18.44 -2.07 -3.23
CA GLY A 65 18.86 -1.06 -2.26
C GLY A 65 18.11 0.26 -2.39
N LYS A 66 16.92 0.25 -2.99
CA LYS A 66 16.14 1.45 -3.28
C LYS A 66 14.85 1.50 -2.48
N ARG A 67 14.93 1.21 -1.18
CA ARG A 67 13.75 1.21 -0.32
C ARG A 67 13.07 2.57 -0.25
N THR A 68 13.84 3.65 -0.28
CA THR A 68 13.29 5.01 -0.29
C THR A 68 12.38 5.24 -1.49
N GLU A 69 12.76 4.73 -2.67
CA GLU A 69 11.93 4.81 -3.87
C GLU A 69 10.65 3.97 -3.71
N ALA A 70 10.76 2.79 -3.07
CA ALA A 70 9.59 1.96 -2.78
C ALA A 70 8.61 2.70 -1.87
N ILE A 71 9.11 3.38 -0.85
CA ILE A 71 8.29 4.19 0.06
C ILE A 71 7.59 5.31 -0.71
N GLN A 72 8.32 6.03 -1.55
CA GLN A 72 7.75 7.14 -2.32
C GLN A 72 6.66 6.65 -3.28
N PHE A 73 6.92 5.55 -3.99
CA PHE A 73 5.95 4.95 -4.91
C PHE A 73 4.67 4.55 -4.16
N THR A 74 4.82 3.84 -3.04
CA THR A 74 3.68 3.37 -2.26
C THR A 74 2.91 4.53 -1.62
N ARG A 75 3.62 5.55 -1.15
CA ARG A 75 3.01 6.77 -0.60
C ARG A 75 2.13 7.46 -1.63
N GLU A 76 2.59 7.54 -2.88
CA GLU A 76 1.80 8.11 -3.98
C GLU A 76 0.55 7.29 -4.27
N LEU A 77 0.65 5.97 -4.22
CA LEU A 77 -0.51 5.09 -4.39
C LEU A 77 -1.53 5.28 -3.27
N VAL A 78 -1.08 5.41 -2.03
CA VAL A 78 -1.97 5.68 -0.89
C VAL A 78 -2.71 7.00 -1.10
N ALA A 79 -2.02 8.02 -1.63
CA ALA A 79 -2.65 9.32 -1.90
C ALA A 79 -3.71 9.21 -3.00
N GLU A 80 -3.49 8.38 -4.01
CA GLU A 80 -4.44 8.15 -5.10
C GLU A 80 -5.60 7.26 -4.67
N GLU A 81 -5.36 6.29 -3.79
CA GLU A 81 -6.34 5.31 -3.35
C GLU A 81 -6.40 5.28 -1.80
N PRO A 82 -6.87 6.38 -1.17
CA PRO A 82 -6.78 6.51 0.29
C PRO A 82 -7.64 5.51 1.07
N LYS A 83 -8.63 4.90 0.43
CA LYS A 83 -9.50 3.92 1.08
C LYS A 83 -8.96 2.50 1.01
N ARG A 84 -7.86 2.27 0.32
CA ARG A 84 -7.24 0.95 0.17
C ARG A 84 -6.36 0.64 1.37
N THR A 85 -6.92 -0.10 2.32
CA THR A 85 -6.19 -0.47 3.54
C THR A 85 -5.01 -1.39 3.25
N ASP A 86 -5.13 -2.26 2.25
CA ASP A 86 -4.07 -3.17 1.84
C ASP A 86 -2.82 -2.42 1.34
N ILE A 87 -3.01 -1.36 0.54
CA ILE A 87 -1.89 -0.55 0.04
C ILE A 87 -1.24 0.22 1.21
N ARG A 88 -2.05 0.81 2.07
CA ARG A 88 -1.56 1.54 3.24
C ARG A 88 -0.77 0.64 4.20
N LYS A 89 -1.19 -0.62 4.34
CA LYS A 89 -0.46 -1.59 5.16
C LYS A 89 0.94 -1.84 4.61
N ARG A 90 1.10 -1.90 3.28
CA ARG A 90 2.41 -2.03 2.64
C ARG A 90 3.29 -0.82 2.96
N LEU A 91 2.71 0.37 2.95
CA LEU A 91 3.45 1.59 3.31
C LEU A 91 3.92 1.54 4.77
N ALA A 92 3.04 1.14 5.69
CA ALA A 92 3.41 1.00 7.09
C ALA A 92 4.56 -0.01 7.26
N ASP A 93 4.48 -1.15 6.58
CA ASP A 93 5.52 -2.18 6.64
C ASP A 93 6.87 -1.66 6.11
N LEU A 94 6.83 -0.86 5.03
CA LEU A 94 8.03 -0.23 4.47
C LEU A 94 8.67 0.73 5.48
N PHE A 95 7.87 1.53 6.15
CA PHE A 95 8.38 2.44 7.18
C PHE A 95 9.05 1.67 8.31
N VAL A 96 8.46 0.55 8.75
CA VAL A 96 9.06 -0.29 9.79
C VAL A 96 10.42 -0.80 9.32
N ARG A 97 10.50 -1.36 8.12
CA ARG A 97 11.75 -1.90 7.59
C ARG A 97 12.81 -0.81 7.37
N ASN A 98 12.38 0.42 7.13
CA ASN A 98 13.29 1.55 6.93
C ASN A 98 13.67 2.26 8.23
N GLY A 99 13.23 1.76 9.37
CA GLY A 99 13.53 2.35 10.67
C GLY A 99 12.75 3.63 10.97
N GLU A 100 11.73 3.94 10.19
CA GLU A 100 10.89 5.13 10.38
C GLU A 100 9.68 4.79 11.25
N ARG A 101 9.97 4.53 12.52
CA ARG A 101 8.99 4.02 13.50
C ARG A 101 7.77 4.93 13.65
N LEU A 102 7.98 6.24 13.78
CA LEU A 102 6.86 7.17 14.00
C LEU A 102 5.98 7.30 12.76
N ASN A 103 6.56 7.24 11.56
CA ASN A 103 5.78 7.21 10.34
C ASN A 103 4.95 5.94 10.23
N ALA A 104 5.53 4.79 10.63
CA ALA A 104 4.81 3.53 10.66
C ALA A 104 3.63 3.59 11.64
N VAL A 105 3.83 4.14 12.83
CA VAL A 105 2.76 4.31 13.84
C VAL A 105 1.62 5.14 13.26
N ARG A 106 1.93 6.22 12.57
CA ARG A 106 0.91 7.10 11.98
C ARG A 106 0.06 6.35 10.97
N GLU A 107 0.68 5.55 10.10
CA GLU A 107 -0.06 4.76 9.11
C GLU A 107 -0.89 3.66 9.77
N LEU A 108 -0.34 2.99 10.77
CA LEU A 108 -1.07 1.95 11.50
C LEU A 108 -2.25 2.51 12.29
N ASP A 109 -2.11 3.71 12.85
CA ASP A 109 -3.19 4.38 13.56
C ASP A 109 -4.35 4.70 12.60
N THR A 110 -4.05 5.23 11.42
CA THR A 110 -5.04 5.49 10.38
C THR A 110 -5.73 4.18 9.95
N LEU A 111 -4.97 3.10 9.81
CA LEU A 111 -5.51 1.78 9.47
C LEU A 111 -6.45 1.26 10.55
N ALA A 112 -6.07 1.40 11.82
CA ALA A 112 -6.90 0.95 12.93
C ALA A 112 -8.24 1.67 12.93
N ASP A 113 -8.24 2.99 12.71
CA ASP A 113 -9.47 3.78 12.63
C ASP A 113 -10.36 3.34 11.47
N ALA A 114 -9.75 3.11 10.29
CA ALA A 114 -10.49 2.67 9.11
C ALA A 114 -11.13 1.29 9.33
N LEU A 115 -10.40 0.38 9.97
CA LEU A 115 -10.90 -0.96 10.26
C LEU A 115 -12.01 -0.93 11.30
N LEU A 116 -11.89 -0.10 12.33
CA LEU A 116 -12.97 0.09 13.31
C LEU A 116 -14.23 0.63 12.65
N ASN A 117 -14.09 1.63 11.79
CA ASN A 117 -15.23 2.21 11.07
C ASN A 117 -15.90 1.21 10.14
N ALA A 118 -15.14 0.24 9.64
CA ALA A 118 -15.67 -0.83 8.79
C ALA A 118 -16.23 -2.01 9.60
N GLY A 119 -16.13 -1.98 10.93
CA GLY A 119 -16.59 -3.05 11.80
C GLY A 119 -15.61 -4.21 11.97
N ASP A 120 -14.39 -4.06 11.49
CA ASP A 120 -13.35 -5.09 11.60
C ASP A 120 -12.55 -4.88 12.89
N HIS A 121 -13.10 -5.34 14.01
CA HIS A 121 -12.48 -5.19 15.32
C HIS A 121 -11.18 -6.01 15.43
N LEU A 122 -11.15 -7.21 14.87
CA LEU A 122 -9.95 -8.05 14.93
C LEU A 122 -8.81 -7.42 14.14
N GLY A 123 -9.11 -6.86 12.97
CA GLY A 123 -8.12 -6.14 12.19
C GLY A 123 -7.58 -4.91 12.91
N ALA A 124 -8.48 -4.15 13.57
CA ALA A 124 -8.07 -2.98 14.35
C ALA A 124 -7.17 -3.39 15.52
N ILE A 125 -7.50 -4.46 16.23
CA ILE A 125 -6.67 -4.99 17.32
C ILE A 125 -5.27 -5.32 16.80
N ALA A 126 -5.18 -5.98 15.64
CA ALA A 126 -3.88 -6.32 15.04
C ALA A 126 -3.04 -5.07 14.76
N MET A 127 -3.67 -4.00 14.28
CA MET A 127 -2.95 -2.74 14.01
C MET A 127 -2.47 -2.08 15.30
N VAL A 128 -3.31 -2.05 16.34
CA VAL A 128 -2.91 -1.47 17.63
C VAL A 128 -1.79 -2.31 18.27
N GLN A 129 -1.87 -3.64 18.16
CA GLN A 129 -0.78 -4.52 18.63
C GLN A 129 0.54 -4.21 17.93
N ALA A 130 0.50 -3.97 16.62
CA ALA A 130 1.68 -3.60 15.86
C ALA A 130 2.26 -2.26 16.35
N ILE A 131 1.40 -1.28 16.66
CA ILE A 131 1.83 0.00 17.20
C ILE A 131 2.53 -0.19 18.56
N VAL A 132 1.91 -0.96 19.45
CA VAL A 132 2.51 -1.25 20.78
C VAL A 132 3.88 -1.89 20.62
N SER A 133 4.03 -2.82 19.68
CA SER A 133 5.30 -3.48 19.41
C SER A 133 6.39 -2.50 18.96
N LEU A 134 6.02 -1.39 18.34
CA LEU A 134 6.95 -0.36 17.89
C LEU A 134 7.37 0.58 19.04
N ASN A 135 6.69 0.49 20.17
CA ASN A 135 7.00 1.25 21.39
C ASN A 135 7.12 2.76 21.13
N PRO A 136 6.06 3.43 20.66
CA PRO A 136 6.07 4.88 20.47
C PRO A 136 6.08 5.60 21.83
N PRO A 137 6.39 6.92 21.88
CA PRO A 137 6.41 7.67 23.13
C PRO A 137 5.10 7.60 23.93
N ASN A 138 3.96 7.51 23.25
CA ASN A 138 2.63 7.42 23.86
C ASN A 138 2.08 6.00 23.86
N VAL A 139 2.94 4.99 24.03
CA VAL A 139 2.56 3.58 23.99
C VAL A 139 1.46 3.24 25.00
N ALA A 140 1.45 3.89 26.17
CA ALA A 140 0.44 3.63 27.20
C ALA A 140 -0.98 3.91 26.69
N ASP A 141 -1.16 4.92 25.86
CA ASP A 141 -2.46 5.23 25.27
C ASP A 141 -2.94 4.10 24.36
N TYR A 142 -2.01 3.51 23.58
CA TYR A 142 -2.33 2.39 22.70
C TYR A 142 -2.59 1.10 23.49
N GLU A 143 -1.88 0.89 24.57
CA GLU A 143 -2.15 -0.25 25.46
C GLU A 143 -3.54 -0.17 26.06
N THR A 144 -3.97 1.02 26.50
CA THR A 144 -5.31 1.27 27.00
C THR A 144 -6.36 1.01 25.92
N ALA A 145 -6.13 1.53 24.69
CA ALA A 145 -7.02 1.30 23.56
C ALA A 145 -7.14 -0.19 23.25
N LEU A 146 -6.03 -0.91 23.32
CA LEU A 146 -6.00 -2.35 23.07
C LEU A 146 -6.86 -3.12 24.08
N GLU A 147 -6.75 -2.78 25.37
CA GLU A 147 -7.59 -3.38 26.41
C GLU A 147 -9.08 -3.12 26.14
N GLN A 148 -9.44 -1.89 25.75
CA GLN A 148 -10.82 -1.52 25.45
C GLN A 148 -11.36 -2.30 24.25
N LEU A 149 -10.55 -2.46 23.21
CA LEU A 149 -10.95 -3.22 22.02
C LEU A 149 -11.15 -4.71 22.33
N ARG A 150 -10.29 -5.29 23.16
CA ARG A 150 -10.39 -6.69 23.55
C ARG A 150 -11.58 -6.96 24.47
N GLY A 151 -12.01 -5.94 25.22
CA GLY A 151 -13.14 -6.04 26.13
C GLY A 151 -14.49 -6.01 25.44
N LYS A 152 -14.51 -5.74 24.14
CA LYS A 152 -15.73 -5.71 23.36
C LYS A 152 -15.87 -6.98 22.53
#